data_9187ceaeba03c9c85f3d08ad087f07c5
#
_entry.id   9187ceaeba03c9c85f3d08ad087f07c5
#
_cell.length_a   1.000
_cell.length_b   1.000
_cell.length_c   1.000
_cell.angle_alpha   90.00
_cell.angle_beta   90.00
_cell.angle_gamma   90.00
#
_symmetry.space_group_name_H-M   'P 1'
#
loop_
_entity.id
_entity.type
_entity.pdbx_description
1 polymer ?
#
loop_
_entity_poly.entity_id
_entity_poly.type
_entity_poly.pdbx_seq_one_letter_code
_entity_poly.pdbx_strand_id
1 'polypeptide(L)'
;MTNSKRSMQNRYNWQFYHWHLEPSSKCSLRCPRCPRQEHPDISWMGQEISLEQFKKIFDDKMLSQVKRFTMCGDVGDPIYTKDYIPIIEYVKSYDPTIQIFTITNGSYKTEKWWKQFAAVSNKHDTINFSVDGYDQKSNDMYRVNSNWNSIMAGMRICAEESEMFVNWATIVFSFNEDHLNQIERLAKAQGCDDLQLTYSTKFGSKYGEAYGGEKDVLEPSEKYISKTHRYERHI
;
A
#
# COMPACT_ATOMS: atom_id res chain seq x y z
N MET A 1 -16.71 -39.16 41.50
CA MET A 1 -15.55 -38.37 41.05
C MET A 1 -15.50 -38.41 39.54
N THR A 2 -16.20 -37.50 38.86
CA THR A 2 -16.24 -37.43 37.39
C THR A 2 -15.38 -36.26 36.96
N ASN A 3 -14.18 -36.54 36.51
CA ASN A 3 -13.22 -35.60 35.99
C ASN A 3 -13.70 -35.08 34.63
N SER A 4 -14.26 -33.88 34.59
CA SER A 4 -14.60 -33.23 33.36
C SER A 4 -13.32 -32.78 32.68
N LYS A 5 -12.84 -33.55 31.72
CA LYS A 5 -11.93 -33.04 30.69
C LYS A 5 -12.70 -32.04 29.80
N ARG A 6 -12.90 -30.82 30.28
CA ARG A 6 -13.24 -29.72 29.40
C ARG A 6 -12.03 -29.47 28.51
N SER A 7 -12.17 -29.85 27.26
CA SER A 7 -11.15 -29.67 26.25
C SER A 7 -10.76 -28.20 26.19
N MET A 8 -9.45 -27.91 26.19
CA MET A 8 -8.89 -26.58 26.00
C MET A 8 -9.18 -26.01 24.58
N GLN A 9 -9.89 -26.75 23.75
CA GLN A 9 -10.19 -26.39 22.35
C GLN A 9 -11.16 -25.22 22.16
N ASN A 10 -11.82 -24.72 23.21
CA ASN A 10 -12.88 -23.70 23.05
C ASN A 10 -12.56 -22.35 23.69
N ARG A 11 -11.30 -22.02 24.04
CA ARG A 11 -11.00 -20.73 24.69
C ARG A 11 -10.55 -19.63 23.76
N TYR A 12 -10.17 -19.91 22.53
CA TYR A 12 -9.72 -18.91 21.58
C TYR A 12 -10.29 -19.22 20.20
N ASN A 13 -11.55 -18.81 19.99
CA ASN A 13 -12.11 -18.73 18.64
C ASN A 13 -11.54 -17.45 18.01
N TRP A 14 -10.26 -17.46 17.67
CA TRP A 14 -9.63 -16.38 16.93
C TRP A 14 -10.18 -16.42 15.51
N GLN A 15 -11.08 -15.50 15.22
CA GLN A 15 -11.54 -15.28 13.88
C GLN A 15 -10.66 -14.18 13.28
N PHE A 16 -9.76 -14.56 12.39
CA PHE A 16 -8.88 -13.64 11.69
C PHE A 16 -9.61 -13.11 10.46
N TYR A 17 -10.41 -12.07 10.65
CA TYR A 17 -11.17 -11.47 9.56
C TYR A 17 -10.32 -10.60 8.63
N HIS A 18 -9.21 -10.08 9.12
CA HIS A 18 -8.35 -9.14 8.42
C HIS A 18 -6.89 -9.58 8.48
N TRP A 19 -6.31 -9.79 7.32
CA TRP A 19 -4.91 -10.12 7.15
C TRP A 19 -4.15 -8.96 6.53
N HIS A 20 -3.03 -8.58 7.15
CA HIS A 20 -2.04 -7.71 6.59
C HIS A 20 -0.92 -8.58 6.02
N LEU A 21 -0.70 -8.49 4.71
CA LEU A 21 0.28 -9.29 3.99
C LEU A 21 1.26 -8.43 3.22
N GLU A 22 2.52 -8.82 3.29
CA GLU A 22 3.59 -8.30 2.46
C GLU A 22 3.99 -9.35 1.43
N PRO A 23 3.28 -9.43 0.29
CA PRO A 23 3.46 -10.52 -0.66
C PRO A 23 4.80 -10.46 -1.40
N SER A 24 5.51 -9.33 -1.33
CA SER A 24 6.84 -9.16 -1.92
C SER A 24 7.69 -8.20 -1.11
N SER A 25 8.97 -8.53 -0.96
CA SER A 25 10.01 -7.61 -0.48
C SER A 25 10.73 -6.88 -1.62
N LYS A 26 10.26 -7.04 -2.87
CA LYS A 26 10.76 -6.31 -4.05
C LYS A 26 10.11 -4.94 -4.13
N CYS A 27 10.89 -3.94 -4.49
CA CYS A 27 10.41 -2.60 -4.82
C CYS A 27 11.42 -1.90 -5.72
N SER A 28 10.96 -1.12 -6.69
CA SER A 28 11.84 -0.34 -7.57
C SER A 28 12.31 0.96 -6.94
N LEU A 29 11.59 1.45 -5.92
CA LEU A 29 11.89 2.75 -5.32
C LEU A 29 13.01 2.69 -4.28
N ARG A 30 13.59 3.87 -4.02
CA ARG A 30 14.62 4.10 -2.99
C ARG A 30 14.23 5.27 -2.09
N CYS A 31 13.01 5.22 -1.55
CA CYS A 31 12.51 6.26 -0.67
C CYS A 31 13.43 6.45 0.55
N PRO A 32 13.93 7.66 0.85
CA PRO A 32 14.95 7.90 1.87
C PRO A 32 14.57 7.42 3.29
N ARG A 33 13.28 7.42 3.64
CA ARG A 33 12.79 7.01 4.97
C ARG A 33 12.08 5.67 4.96
N CYS A 34 12.40 4.82 3.97
CA CYS A 34 11.88 3.48 3.89
C CYS A 34 12.69 2.53 4.78
N PRO A 35 12.06 1.61 5.54
CA PRO A 35 12.76 0.60 6.35
C PRO A 35 13.79 -0.23 5.58
N ARG A 36 13.62 -0.40 4.26
CA ARG A 36 14.61 -1.06 3.38
C ARG A 36 15.98 -0.39 3.39
N GLN A 37 16.05 0.93 3.60
CA GLN A 37 17.31 1.65 3.64
C GLN A 37 18.03 1.45 4.98
N GLU A 38 17.28 1.15 6.04
CA GLU A 38 17.84 0.84 7.36
C GLU A 38 18.48 -0.54 7.39
N HIS A 39 17.98 -1.48 6.56
CA HIS A 39 18.37 -2.88 6.60
C HIS A 39 18.61 -3.44 5.19
N PRO A 40 19.65 -2.96 4.47
CA PRO A 40 19.89 -3.37 3.08
C PRO A 40 20.31 -4.84 2.94
N ASP A 41 20.84 -5.46 4.00
CA ASP A 41 21.46 -6.79 3.98
C ASP A 41 20.54 -7.89 4.54
N ILE A 42 19.23 -7.65 4.64
CA ILE A 42 18.31 -8.67 5.15
C ILE A 42 18.17 -9.82 4.15
N SER A 43 18.38 -11.05 4.63
CA SER A 43 18.41 -12.27 3.81
C SER A 43 17.12 -12.58 3.02
N TRP A 44 15.99 -12.04 3.44
CA TRP A 44 14.69 -12.21 2.77
C TRP A 44 14.38 -11.09 1.74
N MET A 45 15.30 -10.15 1.51
CA MET A 45 15.16 -9.14 0.46
C MET A 45 15.06 -9.79 -0.93
N GLY A 46 14.16 -9.25 -1.76
CA GLY A 46 13.95 -9.75 -3.13
C GLY A 46 13.09 -11.00 -3.23
N GLN A 47 12.51 -11.47 -2.13
CA GLN A 47 11.59 -12.60 -2.13
C GLN A 47 10.14 -12.18 -2.42
N GLU A 48 9.35 -13.13 -2.85
CA GLU A 48 7.92 -12.98 -3.10
C GLU A 48 7.20 -14.29 -2.84
N ILE A 49 5.93 -14.20 -2.46
CA ILE A 49 5.07 -15.37 -2.32
C ILE A 49 4.55 -15.81 -3.70
N SER A 50 4.61 -17.11 -4.00
CA SER A 50 3.93 -17.66 -5.17
C SER A 50 2.46 -17.95 -4.89
N LEU A 51 1.65 -18.09 -5.95
CA LEU A 51 0.25 -18.53 -5.83
C LEU A 51 0.15 -19.89 -5.12
N GLU A 52 1.08 -20.80 -5.40
CA GLU A 52 1.11 -22.12 -4.75
C GLU A 52 1.33 -22.03 -3.24
N GLN A 53 2.27 -21.18 -2.82
CA GLN A 53 2.52 -20.91 -1.40
C GLN A 53 1.33 -20.23 -0.73
N PHE A 54 0.72 -19.25 -1.43
CA PHE A 54 -0.46 -18.54 -0.94
C PHE A 54 -1.62 -19.52 -0.69
N LYS A 55 -1.90 -20.42 -1.64
CA LYS A 55 -2.94 -21.47 -1.52
C LYS A 55 -2.70 -22.45 -0.37
N LYS A 56 -1.45 -22.74 -0.03
CA LYS A 56 -1.10 -23.58 1.12
C LYS A 56 -1.42 -22.93 2.46
N ILE A 57 -1.34 -21.60 2.52
CA ILE A 57 -1.62 -20.80 3.73
C ILE A 57 -3.12 -20.49 3.81
N PHE A 58 -3.69 -20.06 2.71
CA PHE A 58 -5.07 -19.61 2.58
C PHE A 58 -5.88 -20.61 1.75
N ASP A 59 -6.08 -21.81 2.31
CA ASP A 59 -7.03 -22.80 1.79
C ASP A 59 -8.49 -22.35 2.01
N ASP A 60 -9.45 -23.11 1.51
CA ASP A 60 -10.88 -22.81 1.64
C ASP A 60 -11.33 -22.62 3.09
N LYS A 61 -10.74 -23.40 4.02
CA LYS A 61 -11.05 -23.29 5.46
C LYS A 61 -10.56 -21.98 6.03
N MET A 62 -9.37 -21.52 5.63
CA MET A 62 -8.84 -20.24 6.05
C MET A 62 -9.60 -19.09 5.37
N LEU A 63 -9.83 -19.17 4.07
CA LEU A 63 -10.56 -18.15 3.32
C LEU A 63 -11.98 -17.93 3.83
N SER A 64 -12.66 -19.00 4.32
CA SER A 64 -14.01 -18.88 4.92
C SER A 64 -14.08 -17.92 6.11
N GLN A 65 -12.95 -17.62 6.74
CA GLN A 65 -12.84 -16.72 7.88
C GLN A 65 -12.36 -15.32 7.50
N VAL A 66 -11.84 -15.12 6.28
CA VAL A 66 -11.26 -13.85 5.84
C VAL A 66 -12.37 -12.93 5.32
N LYS A 67 -12.28 -11.65 5.70
CA LYS A 67 -13.12 -10.58 5.14
C LYS A 67 -12.30 -9.54 4.38
N ARG A 68 -11.00 -9.43 4.70
CA ARG A 68 -10.14 -8.45 4.08
C ARG A 68 -8.68 -8.92 4.07
N PHE A 69 -8.02 -8.69 2.93
CA PHE A 69 -6.57 -8.66 2.81
C PHE A 69 -6.11 -7.23 2.60
N THR A 70 -5.24 -6.72 3.45
CA THR A 70 -4.42 -5.53 3.17
C THR A 70 -3.11 -6.00 2.58
N MET A 71 -2.94 -5.78 1.29
CA MET A 71 -1.73 -6.10 0.54
C MET A 71 -0.85 -4.85 0.48
N CYS A 72 0.21 -4.84 1.25
CA CYS A 72 1.15 -3.71 1.30
C CYS A 72 2.58 -4.22 1.53
N GLY A 73 3.51 -3.35 1.81
CA GLY A 73 4.85 -3.71 2.19
C GLY A 73 5.55 -2.57 2.90
N ASP A 74 6.07 -2.83 4.11
CA ASP A 74 7.00 -1.92 4.78
C ASP A 74 8.34 -1.90 4.04
N VAL A 75 8.72 -3.06 3.49
CA VAL A 75 10.01 -3.25 2.81
C VAL A 75 9.88 -3.61 1.34
N GLY A 76 8.68 -3.78 0.83
CA GLY A 76 8.40 -4.12 -0.57
C GLY A 76 7.25 -3.33 -1.14
N ASP A 77 6.73 -3.82 -2.25
CA ASP A 77 5.50 -3.32 -2.84
C ASP A 77 4.76 -4.52 -3.45
N PRO A 78 3.48 -4.72 -3.12
CA PRO A 78 2.73 -5.93 -3.47
C PRO A 78 2.63 -6.19 -4.96
N ILE A 79 2.54 -5.14 -5.78
CA ILE A 79 2.41 -5.31 -7.24
C ILE A 79 3.64 -5.89 -7.91
N TYR A 80 4.81 -5.94 -7.22
CA TYR A 80 6.01 -6.59 -7.74
C TYR A 80 6.00 -8.11 -7.53
N THR A 81 5.03 -8.66 -6.81
CA THR A 81 4.79 -10.10 -6.77
C THR A 81 4.38 -10.57 -8.17
N LYS A 82 5.09 -11.58 -8.68
CA LYS A 82 4.82 -12.13 -10.01
C LYS A 82 3.38 -12.68 -10.13
N ASP A 83 2.93 -13.33 -9.08
CA ASP A 83 1.61 -13.98 -9.00
C ASP A 83 0.54 -13.08 -8.37
N TYR A 84 0.73 -11.74 -8.33
CA TYR A 84 -0.20 -10.83 -7.66
C TYR A 84 -1.62 -10.94 -8.18
N ILE A 85 -1.80 -10.83 -9.51
CA ILE A 85 -3.11 -10.96 -10.16
C ILE A 85 -3.68 -12.36 -9.95
N PRO A 86 -2.95 -13.47 -10.22
CA PRO A 86 -3.42 -14.83 -9.91
C PRO A 86 -3.84 -15.06 -8.45
N ILE A 87 -3.18 -14.42 -7.48
CA ILE A 87 -3.58 -14.48 -6.07
C ILE A 87 -4.95 -13.82 -5.86
N ILE A 88 -5.17 -12.65 -6.44
CA ILE A 88 -6.46 -11.96 -6.37
C ILE A 88 -7.55 -12.80 -7.04
N GLU A 89 -7.31 -13.31 -8.24
CA GLU A 89 -8.24 -14.20 -8.95
C GLU A 89 -8.64 -15.40 -8.09
N TYR A 90 -7.67 -16.03 -7.42
CA TYR A 90 -7.93 -17.15 -6.53
C TYR A 90 -8.84 -16.74 -5.36
N VAL A 91 -8.54 -15.64 -4.67
CA VAL A 91 -9.37 -15.14 -3.56
C VAL A 91 -10.79 -14.81 -4.04
N LYS A 92 -10.91 -14.12 -5.18
CA LYS A 92 -12.20 -13.72 -5.76
C LYS A 92 -13.00 -14.90 -6.31
N SER A 93 -12.35 -15.96 -6.77
CA SER A 93 -13.03 -17.19 -7.19
C SER A 93 -13.64 -17.94 -6.02
N TYR A 94 -13.08 -17.80 -4.82
CA TYR A 94 -13.64 -18.37 -3.59
C TYR A 94 -14.82 -17.52 -3.07
N ASP A 95 -14.60 -16.24 -2.83
CA ASP A 95 -15.64 -15.30 -2.38
C ASP A 95 -15.33 -13.90 -2.94
N PRO A 96 -16.10 -13.40 -3.92
CA PRO A 96 -15.86 -12.09 -4.53
C PRO A 96 -16.05 -10.92 -3.55
N THR A 97 -16.66 -11.15 -2.39
CA THR A 97 -16.89 -10.11 -1.37
C THR A 97 -15.69 -9.92 -0.43
N ILE A 98 -14.72 -10.83 -0.41
CA ILE A 98 -13.47 -10.62 0.34
C ILE A 98 -12.78 -9.39 -0.22
N GLN A 99 -12.60 -8.37 0.62
CA GLN A 99 -11.98 -7.12 0.23
C GLN A 99 -10.47 -7.30 0.00
N ILE A 100 -9.98 -6.83 -1.13
CA ILE A 100 -8.54 -6.63 -1.38
C ILE A 100 -8.24 -5.14 -1.26
N PHE A 101 -7.40 -4.78 -0.31
CA PHE A 101 -6.88 -3.43 -0.16
C PHE A 101 -5.41 -3.40 -0.55
N THR A 102 -5.13 -2.88 -1.73
CA THR A 102 -3.77 -2.77 -2.28
C THR A 102 -3.17 -1.43 -1.94
N ILE A 103 -1.97 -1.41 -1.33
CA ILE A 103 -1.19 -0.19 -1.13
C ILE A 103 0.08 -0.31 -1.96
N THR A 104 0.26 0.61 -2.90
CA THR A 104 1.35 0.55 -3.88
C THR A 104 1.91 1.92 -4.24
N ASN A 105 3.16 1.94 -4.69
CA ASN A 105 3.74 3.12 -5.32
C ASN A 105 3.34 3.28 -6.80
N GLY A 106 2.73 2.28 -7.41
CA GLY A 106 2.20 2.31 -8.79
C GLY A 106 3.23 2.33 -9.91
N SER A 107 4.55 2.29 -9.62
CA SER A 107 5.59 2.46 -10.62
C SER A 107 5.88 1.21 -11.44
N TYR A 108 6.30 1.41 -12.69
CA TYR A 108 6.84 0.39 -13.62
C TYR A 108 5.91 -0.76 -13.99
N LYS A 109 4.60 -0.60 -13.87
CA LYS A 109 3.64 -1.51 -14.49
C LYS A 109 3.18 -0.97 -15.84
N THR A 110 2.91 -1.86 -16.78
CA THR A 110 2.38 -1.50 -18.09
C THR A 110 0.87 -1.27 -18.02
N GLU A 111 0.30 -0.52 -18.97
CA GLU A 111 -1.16 -0.37 -19.07
C GLU A 111 -1.86 -1.73 -19.21
N LYS A 112 -1.25 -2.68 -19.94
CA LYS A 112 -1.78 -4.05 -20.04
C LYS A 112 -1.90 -4.71 -18.66
N TRP A 113 -0.91 -4.54 -17.80
CA TRP A 113 -0.95 -5.09 -16.44
C TRP A 113 -2.04 -4.43 -15.60
N TRP A 114 -2.16 -3.10 -15.68
CA TRP A 114 -3.21 -2.36 -14.97
C TRP A 114 -4.61 -2.77 -15.41
N LYS A 115 -4.84 -2.99 -16.71
CA LYS A 115 -6.10 -3.52 -17.24
C LYS A 115 -6.41 -4.92 -16.72
N GLN A 116 -5.42 -5.79 -16.63
CA GLN A 116 -5.59 -7.12 -16.06
C GLN A 116 -5.92 -7.03 -14.55
N PHE A 117 -5.26 -6.13 -13.81
CA PHE A 117 -5.56 -5.91 -12.41
C PHE A 117 -6.97 -5.34 -12.21
N ALA A 118 -7.37 -4.36 -12.99
CA ALA A 118 -8.73 -3.79 -12.97
C ALA A 118 -9.80 -4.86 -13.25
N ALA A 119 -9.55 -5.75 -14.22
CA ALA A 119 -10.49 -6.81 -14.61
C ALA A 119 -10.76 -7.87 -13.53
N VAL A 120 -9.82 -8.08 -12.60
CA VAL A 120 -9.99 -9.03 -11.47
C VAL A 120 -10.48 -8.37 -10.19
N SER A 121 -10.54 -7.05 -10.16
CA SER A 121 -10.98 -6.24 -9.03
C SER A 121 -12.47 -5.86 -9.14
N ASN A 122 -13.09 -5.54 -8.03
CA ASN A 122 -14.50 -5.18 -8.00
C ASN A 122 -14.80 -4.09 -6.93
N LYS A 123 -16.07 -3.72 -6.79
CA LYS A 123 -16.58 -2.68 -5.87
C LYS A 123 -16.23 -2.88 -4.38
N HIS A 124 -15.79 -4.07 -3.96
CA HIS A 124 -15.35 -4.34 -2.59
C HIS A 124 -13.88 -4.00 -2.39
N ASP A 125 -13.14 -3.77 -3.47
CA ASP A 125 -11.70 -3.56 -3.42
C ASP A 125 -11.33 -2.08 -3.33
N THR A 126 -10.13 -1.84 -2.84
CA THR A 126 -9.55 -0.51 -2.75
C THR A 126 -8.10 -0.57 -3.21
N ILE A 127 -7.69 0.39 -4.02
CA ILE A 127 -6.28 0.62 -4.29
C ILE A 127 -5.86 1.99 -3.77
N ASN A 128 -4.73 2.00 -3.05
CA ASN A 128 -4.12 3.20 -2.49
C ASN A 128 -2.79 3.46 -3.18
N PHE A 129 -2.73 4.49 -4.03
CA PHE A 129 -1.51 4.91 -4.68
C PHE A 129 -0.73 5.86 -3.77
N SER A 130 0.48 5.45 -3.36
CA SER A 130 1.36 6.25 -2.52
C SER A 130 2.19 7.22 -3.38
N VAL A 131 1.73 8.45 -3.55
CA VAL A 131 2.30 9.47 -4.43
C VAL A 131 2.44 10.79 -3.68
N ASP A 132 3.66 11.33 -3.60
CA ASP A 132 3.96 12.49 -2.77
C ASP A 132 4.28 13.74 -3.60
N GLY A 133 4.29 13.64 -4.92
CA GLY A 133 4.56 14.73 -5.85
C GLY A 133 3.34 15.17 -6.66
N TYR A 134 3.55 16.19 -7.46
CA TYR A 134 2.59 16.73 -8.43
C TYR A 134 3.11 16.65 -9.88
N ASP A 135 4.30 16.09 -10.05
CA ASP A 135 4.95 15.73 -11.31
C ASP A 135 6.07 14.70 -11.05
N GLN A 136 6.75 14.23 -12.10
CA GLN A 136 7.86 13.28 -11.97
C GLN A 136 8.95 13.81 -11.04
N LYS A 137 9.34 15.07 -11.20
CA LYS A 137 10.47 15.68 -10.47
C LYS A 137 10.15 15.80 -8.97
N SER A 138 8.98 16.32 -8.65
CA SER A 138 8.55 16.48 -7.26
C SER A 138 8.29 15.13 -6.58
N ASN A 139 7.75 14.15 -7.31
CA ASN A 139 7.54 12.81 -6.74
C ASN A 139 8.88 12.12 -6.43
N ASP A 140 9.88 12.29 -7.27
CA ASP A 140 11.22 11.71 -7.06
C ASP A 140 11.99 12.35 -5.89
N MET A 141 11.55 13.47 -5.34
CA MET A 141 12.15 14.03 -4.13
C MET A 141 12.04 13.10 -2.93
N TYR A 142 10.97 12.32 -2.85
CA TYR A 142 10.81 11.27 -1.83
C TYR A 142 10.68 9.87 -2.43
N ARG A 143 9.87 9.69 -3.48
CA ARG A 143 9.68 8.40 -4.17
C ARG A 143 10.77 8.17 -5.22
N VAL A 144 12.04 8.24 -4.78
CA VAL A 144 13.21 8.16 -5.66
C VAL A 144 13.14 6.95 -6.60
N ASN A 145 13.36 7.18 -7.90
CA ASN A 145 13.22 6.20 -8.98
C ASN A 145 11.77 5.80 -9.25
N SER A 146 10.82 6.72 -9.08
CA SER A 146 9.43 6.48 -9.48
C SER A 146 9.22 6.59 -11.00
N ASN A 147 8.10 6.08 -11.49
CA ASN A 147 7.67 6.25 -12.88
C ASN A 147 6.30 6.92 -12.92
N TRP A 148 6.28 8.24 -13.09
CA TRP A 148 5.08 9.06 -13.08
C TRP A 148 4.03 8.60 -14.09
N ASN A 149 4.46 8.27 -15.32
CA ASN A 149 3.55 7.85 -16.36
C ASN A 149 2.85 6.53 -16.01
N SER A 150 3.58 5.57 -15.43
CA SER A 150 3.00 4.30 -14.95
C SER A 150 1.98 4.53 -13.84
N ILE A 151 2.29 5.44 -12.90
CA ILE A 151 1.41 5.77 -11.77
C ILE A 151 0.10 6.40 -12.29
N MET A 152 0.22 7.43 -13.14
CA MET A 152 -0.95 8.11 -13.70
C MET A 152 -1.82 7.17 -14.56
N ALA A 153 -1.19 6.34 -15.41
CA ALA A 153 -1.90 5.33 -16.17
C ALA A 153 -2.62 4.32 -15.26
N GLY A 154 -1.95 3.89 -14.18
CA GLY A 154 -2.53 2.95 -13.22
C GLY A 154 -3.77 3.50 -12.54
N MET A 155 -3.72 4.73 -12.02
CA MET A 155 -4.87 5.38 -11.40
C MET A 155 -6.05 5.48 -12.37
N ARG A 156 -5.79 6.06 -13.56
CA ARG A 156 -6.83 6.25 -14.57
C ARG A 156 -7.47 4.92 -15.00
N ILE A 157 -6.67 3.90 -15.30
CA ILE A 157 -7.21 2.60 -15.73
C ILE A 157 -8.02 1.95 -14.60
N CYS A 158 -7.55 1.99 -13.36
CA CYS A 158 -8.30 1.46 -12.22
C CYS A 158 -9.64 2.19 -12.03
N ALA A 159 -9.66 3.51 -12.18
CA ALA A 159 -10.86 4.31 -12.05
C ALA A 159 -11.86 4.13 -13.21
N GLU A 160 -11.36 3.98 -14.44
CA GLU A 160 -12.21 3.88 -15.64
C GLU A 160 -12.68 2.45 -15.95
N GLU A 161 -11.84 1.44 -15.66
CA GLU A 161 -12.07 0.05 -16.10
C GLU A 161 -12.47 -0.89 -14.94
N SER A 162 -12.72 -0.37 -13.72
CA SER A 162 -13.22 -1.16 -12.59
C SER A 162 -14.17 -0.37 -11.70
N GLU A 163 -14.82 -1.08 -10.77
CA GLU A 163 -15.68 -0.47 -9.73
C GLU A 163 -14.95 -0.33 -8.38
N MET A 164 -13.62 -0.58 -8.34
CA MET A 164 -12.86 -0.47 -7.09
C MET A 164 -12.74 0.99 -6.64
N PHE A 165 -12.57 1.20 -5.34
CA PHE A 165 -12.28 2.51 -4.78
C PHE A 165 -10.80 2.86 -5.02
N VAL A 166 -10.55 3.97 -5.73
CA VAL A 166 -9.20 4.44 -6.08
C VAL A 166 -8.83 5.63 -5.21
N ASN A 167 -7.82 5.47 -4.37
CA ASN A 167 -7.33 6.50 -3.48
C ASN A 167 -5.91 6.96 -3.85
N TRP A 168 -5.69 8.26 -3.83
CA TRP A 168 -4.37 8.88 -3.86
C TRP A 168 -3.94 9.22 -2.43
N ALA A 169 -2.84 8.63 -1.93
CA ALA A 169 -2.30 8.93 -0.61
C ALA A 169 -1.00 9.71 -0.73
N THR A 170 -0.93 10.84 -0.05
CA THR A 170 0.23 11.74 -0.02
C THR A 170 0.74 11.92 1.40
N ILE A 171 2.03 11.72 1.59
CA ILE A 171 2.73 12.22 2.79
C ILE A 171 3.05 13.69 2.54
N VAL A 172 2.61 14.55 3.46
CA VAL A 172 2.88 15.98 3.35
C VAL A 172 4.28 16.29 3.88
N PHE A 173 5.10 16.84 3.00
CA PHE A 173 6.46 17.32 3.24
C PHE A 173 6.54 18.81 2.93
N SER A 174 7.65 19.47 3.29
CA SER A 174 7.90 20.88 2.98
C SER A 174 7.88 21.18 1.47
N PHE A 175 8.31 20.22 0.63
CA PHE A 175 8.35 20.42 -0.83
C PHE A 175 6.98 20.36 -1.52
N ASN A 176 5.99 19.71 -0.90
CA ASN A 176 4.66 19.52 -1.51
C ASN A 176 3.53 20.24 -0.77
N GLU A 177 3.77 20.77 0.43
CA GLU A 177 2.72 21.35 1.28
C GLU A 177 1.98 22.54 0.66
N ASP A 178 2.67 23.35 -0.15
CA ASP A 178 2.06 24.46 -0.86
C ASP A 178 1.38 24.05 -2.19
N HIS A 179 1.55 22.79 -2.58
CA HIS A 179 1.02 22.20 -3.81
C HIS A 179 -0.17 21.25 -3.60
N LEU A 180 -0.72 21.13 -2.39
CA LEU A 180 -1.80 20.20 -2.09
C LEU A 180 -3.05 20.43 -2.96
N ASN A 181 -3.39 21.68 -3.27
CA ASN A 181 -4.48 22.00 -4.21
C ASN A 181 -4.20 21.53 -5.65
N GLN A 182 -2.92 21.47 -6.05
CA GLN A 182 -2.53 20.93 -7.35
C GLN A 182 -2.64 19.42 -7.36
N ILE A 183 -2.18 18.76 -6.29
CA ILE A 183 -2.29 17.30 -6.09
C ILE A 183 -3.78 16.90 -6.12
N GLU A 184 -4.65 17.62 -5.43
CA GLU A 184 -6.10 17.35 -5.43
C GLU A 184 -6.71 17.44 -6.84
N ARG A 185 -6.35 18.47 -7.61
CA ARG A 185 -6.80 18.60 -9.01
C ARG A 185 -6.30 17.44 -9.88
N LEU A 186 -5.05 17.01 -9.69
CA LEU A 186 -4.48 15.87 -10.41
C LEU A 186 -5.20 14.57 -10.04
N ALA A 187 -5.42 14.32 -8.75
CA ALA A 187 -6.15 13.13 -8.29
C ALA A 187 -7.55 13.05 -8.92
N LYS A 188 -8.30 14.16 -8.90
CA LYS A 188 -9.61 14.26 -9.56
C LYS A 188 -9.52 14.02 -11.07
N ALA A 189 -8.49 14.57 -11.74
CA ALA A 189 -8.28 14.39 -13.17
C ALA A 189 -7.94 12.94 -13.56
N GLN A 190 -7.36 12.16 -12.63
CA GLN A 190 -7.12 10.71 -12.82
C GLN A 190 -8.34 9.85 -12.41
N GLY A 191 -9.43 10.45 -11.97
CA GLY A 191 -10.64 9.74 -11.54
C GLY A 191 -10.53 9.11 -10.14
N CYS A 192 -9.59 9.55 -9.30
CA CYS A 192 -9.51 9.07 -7.93
C CYS A 192 -10.75 9.49 -7.13
N ASP A 193 -11.26 8.56 -6.31
CA ASP A 193 -12.41 8.77 -5.42
C ASP A 193 -12.05 9.64 -4.22
N ASP A 194 -10.80 9.54 -3.73
CA ASP A 194 -10.34 10.29 -2.56
C ASP A 194 -8.86 10.69 -2.65
N LEU A 195 -8.50 11.71 -1.88
CA LEU A 195 -7.12 12.14 -1.62
C LEU A 195 -6.87 12.11 -0.12
N GLN A 196 -6.08 11.14 0.32
CA GLN A 196 -5.67 11.00 1.71
C GLN A 196 -4.37 11.75 1.98
N LEU A 197 -4.40 12.72 2.88
CA LEU A 197 -3.21 13.42 3.35
C LEU A 197 -2.71 12.82 4.67
N THR A 198 -1.44 12.43 4.70
CA THR A 198 -0.79 11.84 5.87
C THR A 198 0.40 12.71 6.26
N TYR A 199 0.58 12.90 7.57
CA TYR A 199 1.74 13.60 8.11
C TYR A 199 2.69 12.58 8.72
N SER A 200 3.93 12.54 8.22
CA SER A 200 4.93 11.60 8.73
C SER A 200 5.39 12.01 10.13
N THR A 201 5.65 11.02 10.97
CA THR A 201 6.34 11.20 12.26
C THR A 201 7.84 10.91 12.18
N LYS A 202 8.32 10.52 11.00
CA LYS A 202 9.72 10.15 10.75
C LYS A 202 10.56 11.37 10.37
N PHE A 203 10.60 12.37 11.25
CA PHE A 203 11.39 13.59 11.07
C PHE A 203 12.49 13.71 12.12
N GLY A 204 13.45 14.60 11.86
CA GLY A 204 14.56 14.92 12.77
C GLY A 204 15.86 14.23 12.41
N SER A 205 16.93 14.55 13.18
CA SER A 205 18.31 14.15 12.90
C SER A 205 18.52 12.65 12.74
N LYS A 206 17.78 11.85 13.50
CA LYS A 206 17.84 10.38 13.42
C LYS A 206 17.56 9.84 12.00
N TYR A 207 16.68 10.51 11.25
CA TYR A 207 16.30 10.09 9.91
C TYR A 207 17.04 10.85 8.80
N GLY A 208 17.50 12.09 9.07
CA GLY A 208 18.18 12.92 8.08
C GLY A 208 19.57 12.42 7.70
N GLU A 209 20.34 11.91 8.65
CA GLU A 209 21.71 11.46 8.40
C GLU A 209 21.75 10.03 7.81
N ALA A 210 20.86 9.16 8.24
CA ALA A 210 20.83 7.76 7.82
C ALA A 210 20.44 7.56 6.35
N TYR A 211 19.70 8.51 5.76
CA TYR A 211 19.06 8.32 4.44
C TYR A 211 19.58 9.26 3.35
N GLY A 212 20.61 10.07 3.63
CA GLY A 212 21.26 10.94 2.64
C GLY A 212 20.33 11.98 2.00
N GLY A 213 19.17 12.23 2.56
CA GLY A 213 18.23 13.26 2.12
C GLY A 213 18.60 14.63 2.66
N GLU A 214 18.38 15.69 1.88
CA GLU A 214 18.43 17.05 2.38
C GLU A 214 17.36 17.23 3.45
N LYS A 215 17.77 17.50 4.69
CA LYS A 215 16.87 17.58 5.86
C LYS A 215 15.69 18.51 5.64
N ASP A 216 15.94 19.63 5.01
CA ASP A 216 14.98 20.73 4.88
C ASP A 216 13.89 20.48 3.82
N VAL A 217 14.15 19.55 2.89
CA VAL A 217 13.22 19.24 1.78
C VAL A 217 12.18 18.21 2.19
N LEU A 218 12.52 17.33 3.11
CA LEU A 218 11.64 16.22 3.53
C LEU A 218 10.88 16.50 4.82
N GLU A 219 11.08 17.66 5.45
CA GLU A 219 10.34 18.05 6.65
C GLU A 219 9.14 18.93 6.30
N PRO A 220 8.00 18.77 6.97
CA PRO A 220 6.89 19.70 6.80
C PRO A 220 7.25 21.05 7.40
N SER A 221 6.67 22.13 6.89
CA SER A 221 6.81 23.43 7.50
C SER A 221 6.19 23.46 8.90
N GLU A 222 6.60 24.47 9.69
CA GLU A 222 6.00 24.73 11.02
C GLU A 222 4.48 24.89 10.97
N LYS A 223 3.94 25.39 9.86
CA LYS A 223 2.52 25.52 9.59
C LYS A 223 1.76 24.19 9.68
N TYR A 224 2.38 23.07 9.31
CA TYR A 224 1.77 21.73 9.39
C TYR A 224 2.22 20.95 10.62
N ILE A 225 3.44 21.12 11.11
CA ILE A 225 3.91 20.54 12.37
C ILE A 225 2.99 20.94 13.52
N SER A 226 2.59 22.22 13.59
CA SER A 226 1.67 22.73 14.62
C SER A 226 0.26 22.10 14.54
N LYS A 227 -0.13 21.56 13.41
CA LYS A 227 -1.43 20.90 13.20
C LYS A 227 -1.38 19.39 13.48
N THR A 228 -0.21 18.76 13.46
CA THR A 228 -0.04 17.31 13.56
C THR A 228 -0.19 16.76 15.00
N HIS A 229 -0.38 17.60 16.00
CA HIS A 229 -0.71 17.17 17.36
C HIS A 229 -2.15 16.66 17.50
N ARG A 230 -2.95 16.69 16.45
CA ARG A 230 -4.28 16.09 16.41
C ARG A 230 -4.32 14.93 15.41
N TYR A 231 -3.88 13.76 15.86
CA TYR A 231 -4.31 12.51 15.25
C TYR A 231 -5.78 12.30 15.62
N GLU A 232 -6.68 12.80 14.82
CA GLU A 232 -8.04 12.25 14.79
C GLU A 232 -7.97 10.95 14.00
N ARG A 233 -7.94 9.85 14.75
CA ARG A 233 -8.23 8.54 14.19
C ARG A 233 -9.70 8.55 13.82
N HIS A 234 -10.01 8.69 12.56
CA HIS A 234 -11.30 8.23 12.06
C HIS A 234 -11.20 6.70 11.92
N ILE A 235 -11.78 6.01 12.91
CA ILE A 235 -12.01 4.56 12.92
C ILE A 235 -13.31 4.30 12.17
#